data_ca72573ce9dab71807b743dd7a1a4251
#
_entry.id   ca72573ce9dab71807b743dd7a1a4251
#
_cell.length_a   1.000
_cell.length_b   1.000
_cell.length_c   1.000
_cell.angle_alpha   90.00
_cell.angle_beta   90.00
_cell.angle_gamma   90.00
#
_symmetry.space_group_name_H-M   'P 1'
#
loop_
_entity.id
_entity.type
_entity.pdbx_description
1 polymer ?
#
loop_
_entity_poly.entity_id
_entity_poly.type
_entity_poly.pdbx_seq_one_letter_code
_entity_poly.pdbx_strand_id
1 'polypeptide(L)'
;MPAKESRFQRQEDLVPQNRLAELKATVIGVGAIGRQVALQLAAIGVPRLQLVDFDVVDLTNVTTQGYCSTDVGMTKVLATLAAIRQLDPAIQVEAIEDRYRPRIQIGQAVFCAVDSIDARAAIWRSAGGKCRFWADGRMLGEVLRVLAATETAGRDHYPTTLFRQSEAQAGRCTARSTIYAATIAAGLMLHQFTRWLRGLPVDRDTSLNLLAGEWAVG
;
A
#
# COMPACT_ATOMS: atom_id res chain seq x y z
N MET A 1 38.45 5.95 -9.39
CA MET A 1 37.69 6.16 -8.14
C MET A 1 36.81 4.94 -7.95
N PRO A 2 36.81 4.27 -6.80
CA PRO A 2 35.84 3.20 -6.57
C PRO A 2 34.43 3.79 -6.69
N ALA A 3 33.55 3.08 -7.40
CA ALA A 3 32.16 3.47 -7.53
C ALA A 3 31.57 3.61 -6.11
N LYS A 4 30.94 4.75 -5.81
CA LYS A 4 30.26 4.96 -4.54
C LYS A 4 29.27 3.82 -4.38
N GLU A 5 29.42 2.97 -3.36
CA GLU A 5 28.47 1.88 -3.08
C GLU A 5 27.06 2.48 -2.95
N SER A 6 26.18 2.08 -3.86
CA SER A 6 24.77 2.45 -3.79
C SER A 6 24.08 1.54 -2.79
N ARG A 7 23.29 2.10 -1.86
CA ARG A 7 22.45 1.31 -0.93
C ARG A 7 21.49 0.37 -1.66
N PHE A 8 21.25 0.59 -2.95
CA PHE A 8 20.34 -0.18 -3.79
C PHE A 8 21.02 -1.30 -4.59
N GLN A 9 22.35 -1.43 -4.51
CA GLN A 9 23.13 -2.37 -5.31
C GLN A 9 22.61 -3.82 -5.24
N ARG A 10 22.15 -4.27 -4.07
CA ARG A 10 21.66 -5.65 -3.88
C ARG A 10 20.28 -5.93 -4.46
N GLN A 11 19.56 -4.90 -4.88
CA GLN A 11 18.20 -5.03 -5.46
C GLN A 11 18.11 -4.49 -6.90
N GLU A 12 19.20 -4.09 -7.52
CA GLU A 12 19.24 -3.35 -8.78
C GLU A 12 18.50 -4.09 -9.91
N ASP A 13 18.67 -5.41 -10.00
CA ASP A 13 18.01 -6.25 -11.00
C ASP A 13 16.51 -6.45 -10.74
N LEU A 14 16.06 -6.30 -9.50
CA LEU A 14 14.67 -6.50 -9.08
C LEU A 14 13.87 -5.20 -9.00
N VAL A 15 14.55 -4.09 -8.72
CA VAL A 15 13.97 -2.77 -8.54
C VAL A 15 14.71 -1.75 -9.40
N PRO A 16 14.22 -1.46 -10.61
CA PRO A 16 14.89 -0.55 -11.54
C PRO A 16 14.85 0.88 -11.03
N GLN A 17 15.95 1.36 -10.44
CA GLN A 17 16.07 2.66 -9.80
C GLN A 17 15.79 3.83 -10.77
N ASN A 18 16.19 3.70 -12.04
CA ASN A 18 15.89 4.69 -13.09
C ASN A 18 14.38 4.87 -13.33
N ARG A 19 13.59 3.80 -13.18
CA ARG A 19 12.11 3.87 -13.30
C ARG A 19 11.45 4.45 -12.06
N LEU A 20 12.07 4.29 -10.88
CA LEU A 20 11.60 4.89 -9.63
C LEU A 20 11.85 6.38 -9.56
N ALA A 21 12.96 6.88 -10.10
CA ALA A 21 13.43 8.26 -9.91
C ALA A 21 12.38 9.34 -10.27
N GLU A 22 11.51 9.06 -11.23
CA GLU A 22 10.48 9.99 -11.70
C GLU A 22 9.10 9.76 -11.06
N LEU A 23 8.96 8.71 -10.25
CA LEU A 23 7.67 8.33 -9.70
C LEU A 23 7.33 9.08 -8.41
N LYS A 24 6.04 9.39 -8.29
CA LYS A 24 5.36 9.69 -7.03
C LYS A 24 4.41 8.53 -6.73
N ALA A 25 4.51 7.94 -5.55
CA ALA A 25 3.57 6.93 -5.07
C ALA A 25 2.64 7.56 -4.02
N THR A 26 1.35 7.26 -4.13
CA THR A 26 0.32 7.69 -3.16
C THR A 26 -0.20 6.47 -2.41
N VAL A 27 -0.13 6.50 -1.09
CA VAL A 27 -0.72 5.51 -0.20
C VAL A 27 -1.96 6.10 0.45
N ILE A 28 -3.12 5.51 0.21
CA ILE A 28 -4.41 5.95 0.74
C ILE A 28 -4.87 4.94 1.79
N GLY A 29 -4.97 5.39 3.03
CA GLY A 29 -5.09 4.56 4.22
C GLY A 29 -3.71 4.12 4.73
N VAL A 30 -3.30 4.60 5.90
CA VAL A 30 -2.00 4.30 6.52
C VAL A 30 -2.21 3.47 7.81
N GLY A 31 -3.17 2.52 7.71
CA GLY A 31 -3.40 1.49 8.72
C GLY A 31 -2.43 0.32 8.60
N ALA A 32 -2.87 -0.89 8.96
CA ALA A 32 -2.02 -2.07 9.03
C ALA A 32 -1.24 -2.34 7.71
N ILE A 33 -1.94 -2.44 6.58
CA ILE A 33 -1.31 -2.70 5.28
C ILE A 33 -0.59 -1.44 4.76
N GLY A 34 -1.27 -0.28 4.77
CA GLY A 34 -0.75 0.93 4.13
C GLY A 34 0.52 1.47 4.78
N ARG A 35 0.67 1.36 6.10
CA ARG A 35 1.93 1.69 6.77
C ARG A 35 3.08 0.80 6.28
N GLN A 36 2.87 -0.51 6.17
CA GLN A 36 3.89 -1.43 5.67
C GLN A 36 4.24 -1.15 4.20
N VAL A 37 3.23 -0.83 3.37
CA VAL A 37 3.45 -0.39 1.98
C VAL A 37 4.33 0.86 1.95
N ALA A 38 4.02 1.89 2.75
CA ALA A 38 4.78 3.15 2.78
C ALA A 38 6.24 2.93 3.19
N LEU A 39 6.49 2.13 4.23
CA LEU A 39 7.85 1.80 4.69
C LEU A 39 8.62 0.97 3.66
N GLN A 40 7.98 -0.01 3.01
CA GLN A 40 8.61 -0.81 1.97
C GLN A 40 8.90 0.02 0.71
N LEU A 41 8.00 0.94 0.29
CA LEU A 41 8.25 1.89 -0.80
C LEU A 41 9.47 2.77 -0.51
N ALA A 42 9.59 3.27 0.71
CA ALA A 42 10.76 4.03 1.15
C ALA A 42 12.05 3.19 1.11
N ALA A 43 11.98 1.95 1.59
CA ALA A 43 13.12 1.04 1.63
C ALA A 43 13.64 0.70 0.22
N ILE A 44 12.76 0.48 -0.77
CA ILE A 44 13.15 0.20 -2.15
C ILE A 44 13.58 1.45 -2.92
N GLY A 45 13.41 2.66 -2.36
CA GLY A 45 13.95 3.91 -2.92
C GLY A 45 12.97 4.76 -3.72
N VAL A 46 11.66 4.66 -3.46
CA VAL A 46 10.69 5.61 -4.07
C VAL A 46 10.96 7.02 -3.54
N PRO A 47 11.32 7.99 -4.39
CA PRO A 47 11.82 9.28 -3.93
C PRO A 47 10.73 10.24 -3.46
N ARG A 48 9.48 10.03 -3.90
CA ARG A 48 8.33 10.90 -3.60
C ARG A 48 7.14 10.06 -3.15
N LEU A 49 6.77 10.21 -1.88
CA LEU A 49 5.64 9.54 -1.26
C LEU A 49 4.56 10.53 -0.85
N GLN A 50 3.31 10.18 -1.07
CA GLN A 50 2.17 10.90 -0.54
C GLN A 50 1.37 9.94 0.34
N LEU A 51 1.12 10.33 1.58
CA LEU A 51 0.37 9.57 2.56
C LEU A 51 -0.95 10.29 2.83
N VAL A 52 -2.06 9.56 2.73
CA VAL A 52 -3.41 10.13 2.95
C VAL A 52 -4.12 9.28 4.01
N ASP A 53 -4.33 9.83 5.18
CA ASP A 53 -5.09 9.21 6.27
C ASP A 53 -5.52 10.30 7.26
N PHE A 54 -6.67 10.13 7.91
CA PHE A 54 -7.22 11.07 8.87
C PHE A 54 -7.16 10.58 10.31
N ASP A 55 -6.73 9.32 10.52
CA ASP A 55 -6.73 8.71 11.84
C ASP A 55 -5.52 9.12 12.68
N VAL A 56 -5.71 8.98 13.98
CA VAL A 56 -4.66 9.10 15.01
C VAL A 56 -4.24 7.70 15.45
N VAL A 57 -2.99 7.56 15.82
CA VAL A 57 -2.45 6.30 16.37
C VAL A 57 -3.02 6.08 17.76
N ASP A 58 -3.65 4.94 17.97
CA ASP A 58 -4.07 4.46 19.28
C ASP A 58 -3.19 3.29 19.77
N LEU A 59 -3.35 2.91 21.03
CA LEU A 59 -2.54 1.85 21.65
C LEU A 59 -2.65 0.50 20.91
N THR A 60 -3.82 0.16 20.37
CA THR A 60 -4.06 -1.10 19.64
C THR A 60 -3.33 -1.13 18.30
N ASN A 61 -2.97 0.03 17.76
CA ASN A 61 -2.23 0.13 16.50
C ASN A 61 -0.74 -0.23 16.66
N VAL A 62 -0.20 -0.19 17.88
CA VAL A 62 1.21 -0.56 18.14
C VAL A 62 1.46 -2.02 17.74
N THR A 63 0.59 -2.93 18.14
CA THR A 63 0.76 -4.37 17.89
C THR A 63 0.25 -4.83 16.54
N THR A 64 -0.77 -4.17 15.98
CA THR A 64 -1.47 -4.63 14.77
C THR A 64 -1.04 -3.90 13.50
N GLN A 65 -0.47 -2.71 13.63
CA GLN A 65 -0.09 -1.85 12.50
C GLN A 65 1.39 -1.48 12.50
N GLY A 66 2.14 -1.79 13.57
CA GLY A 66 3.57 -1.57 13.69
C GLY A 66 3.96 -0.12 13.98
N TYR A 67 3.07 0.64 14.63
CA TYR A 67 3.42 1.94 15.22
C TYR A 67 4.23 1.74 16.51
N CYS A 68 5.05 2.72 16.87
CA CYS A 68 5.75 2.71 18.15
C CYS A 68 4.82 3.18 19.28
N SER A 69 5.09 2.78 20.51
CA SER A 69 4.33 3.29 21.67
C SER A 69 4.43 4.81 21.82
N THR A 70 5.55 5.39 21.39
CA THR A 70 5.78 6.85 21.34
C THR A 70 4.96 7.58 20.29
N ASP A 71 4.38 6.86 19.32
CA ASP A 71 3.54 7.43 18.27
C ASP A 71 2.08 7.65 18.72
N VAL A 72 1.68 7.06 19.84
CA VAL A 72 0.30 7.15 20.35
C VAL A 72 -0.11 8.61 20.54
N GLY A 73 -1.23 9.00 19.92
CA GLY A 73 -1.70 10.39 19.90
C GLY A 73 -1.22 11.22 18.69
N MET A 74 -0.24 10.75 17.92
CA MET A 74 0.14 11.39 16.65
C MET A 74 -0.80 10.96 15.53
N THR A 75 -0.95 11.78 14.47
CA THR A 75 -1.64 11.33 13.28
C THR A 75 -0.84 10.22 12.59
N LYS A 76 -1.52 9.23 12.01
CA LYS A 76 -0.88 8.08 11.36
C LYS A 76 0.08 8.50 10.26
N VAL A 77 -0.27 9.52 9.49
CA VAL A 77 0.58 10.04 8.41
C VAL A 77 1.86 10.67 8.94
N LEU A 78 1.82 11.43 10.03
CA LEU A 78 3.01 12.06 10.64
C LEU A 78 3.91 11.02 11.30
N ALA A 79 3.36 10.06 12.03
CA ALA A 79 4.13 8.96 12.61
C ALA A 79 4.81 8.10 11.54
N THR A 80 4.13 7.86 10.41
CA THR A 80 4.73 7.12 9.27
C THR A 80 5.78 7.95 8.54
N LEU A 81 5.56 9.25 8.35
CA LEU A 81 6.56 10.18 7.80
C LEU A 81 7.83 10.19 8.66
N ALA A 82 7.70 10.23 9.98
CA ALA A 82 8.85 10.18 10.90
C ALA A 82 9.66 8.88 10.71
N ALA A 83 8.99 7.73 10.63
CA ALA A 83 9.63 6.44 10.37
C ALA A 83 10.32 6.37 9.00
N ILE A 84 9.71 6.93 7.95
CA ILE A 84 10.32 7.03 6.61
C ILE A 84 11.59 7.89 6.64
N ARG A 85 11.57 9.02 7.35
CA ARG A 85 12.76 9.87 7.50
C ARG A 85 13.91 9.20 8.25
N GLN A 86 13.63 8.26 9.13
CA GLN A 86 14.67 7.43 9.77
C GLN A 86 15.31 6.45 8.78
N LEU A 87 14.53 5.94 7.80
CA LEU A 87 15.08 5.09 6.73
C LEU A 87 15.91 5.90 5.73
N ASP A 88 15.37 7.02 5.28
CA ASP A 88 16.03 7.91 4.34
C ASP A 88 15.46 9.34 4.41
N PRO A 89 16.23 10.30 4.96
CA PRO A 89 15.77 11.69 5.06
C PRO A 89 15.65 12.41 3.70
N ALA A 90 16.20 11.86 2.62
CA ALA A 90 16.12 12.45 1.28
C ALA A 90 14.75 12.20 0.61
N ILE A 91 13.95 11.25 1.10
CA ILE A 91 12.61 10.97 0.55
C ILE A 91 11.67 12.15 0.84
N GLN A 92 11.06 12.67 -0.23
CA GLN A 92 10.04 13.71 -0.12
C GLN A 92 8.71 13.06 0.26
N VAL A 93 8.20 13.36 1.45
CA VAL A 93 6.92 12.85 1.94
C VAL A 93 5.93 13.98 2.11
N GLU A 94 4.81 13.88 1.39
CA GLU A 94 3.62 14.73 1.56
C GLU A 94 2.63 14.01 2.47
N ALA A 95 2.40 14.51 3.67
CA ALA A 95 1.44 13.95 4.63
C ALA A 95 0.14 14.76 4.57
N ILE A 96 -0.97 14.08 4.27
CA ILE A 96 -2.32 14.66 4.18
C ILE A 96 -3.17 14.07 5.30
N GLU A 97 -3.44 14.87 6.30
CA GLU A 97 -4.22 14.54 7.50
C GLU A 97 -5.73 14.71 7.24
N ASP A 98 -6.23 14.11 6.18
CA ASP A 98 -7.64 14.14 5.78
C ASP A 98 -8.02 12.84 5.08
N ARG A 99 -9.31 12.63 4.88
CA ARG A 99 -9.83 11.60 3.97
C ARG A 99 -9.41 11.93 2.54
N TYR A 100 -9.18 10.89 1.75
CA TYR A 100 -8.95 11.11 0.32
C TYR A 100 -10.15 11.88 -0.30
N ARG A 101 -9.83 12.91 -1.09
CA ARG A 101 -10.78 13.73 -1.84
C ARG A 101 -10.39 13.75 -3.31
N PRO A 102 -11.34 13.80 -4.28
CA PRO A 102 -11.05 13.81 -5.70
C PRO A 102 -10.16 14.99 -6.19
N ARG A 103 -10.05 16.07 -5.39
CA ARG A 103 -9.18 17.22 -5.63
C ARG A 103 -7.71 16.97 -5.33
N ILE A 104 -7.39 15.90 -4.56
CA ILE A 104 -6.02 15.54 -4.22
C ILE A 104 -5.34 15.04 -5.50
N GLN A 105 -4.21 15.67 -5.84
CA GLN A 105 -3.38 15.23 -6.96
C GLN A 105 -2.56 14.02 -6.53
N ILE A 106 -2.94 12.86 -7.06
CA ILE A 106 -2.26 11.59 -6.77
C ILE A 106 -1.01 11.38 -7.64
N GLY A 107 -0.14 10.47 -7.21
CA GLY A 107 1.00 10.01 -7.98
C GLY A 107 0.62 9.03 -9.09
N GLN A 108 1.63 8.64 -9.88
CA GLN A 108 1.49 7.65 -10.95
C GLN A 108 1.18 6.25 -10.42
N ALA A 109 1.64 5.91 -9.21
CA ALA A 109 1.33 4.66 -8.53
C ALA A 109 0.46 4.94 -7.30
N VAL A 110 -0.65 4.23 -7.18
CA VAL A 110 -1.60 4.37 -6.06
C VAL A 110 -1.74 3.03 -5.35
N PHE A 111 -1.61 3.08 -4.04
CA PHE A 111 -1.80 1.95 -3.13
C PHE A 111 -2.99 2.27 -2.22
N CYS A 112 -4.07 1.50 -2.38
CA CYS A 112 -5.30 1.66 -1.60
C CYS A 112 -5.33 0.61 -0.49
N ALA A 113 -5.38 1.06 0.76
CA ALA A 113 -5.39 0.20 1.94
C ALA A 113 -6.41 0.68 2.99
N VAL A 114 -7.53 1.24 2.51
CA VAL A 114 -8.64 1.66 3.38
C VAL A 114 -9.49 0.44 3.81
N ASP A 115 -10.22 0.55 4.88
CA ASP A 115 -10.98 -0.56 5.48
C ASP A 115 -12.37 -0.78 4.85
N SER A 116 -12.98 0.26 4.30
CA SER A 116 -14.34 0.23 3.77
C SER A 116 -14.38 -0.04 2.27
N ILE A 117 -15.23 -0.97 1.83
CA ILE A 117 -15.49 -1.26 0.41
C ILE A 117 -16.09 -0.04 -0.29
N ASP A 118 -17.00 0.68 0.37
CA ASP A 118 -17.61 1.89 -0.19
C ASP A 118 -16.56 2.99 -0.40
N ALA A 119 -15.61 3.14 0.54
CA ALA A 119 -14.49 4.07 0.36
C ALA A 119 -13.60 3.67 -0.81
N ARG A 120 -13.27 2.36 -0.97
CA ARG A 120 -12.52 1.83 -2.12
C ARG A 120 -13.21 2.15 -3.44
N ALA A 121 -14.51 1.91 -3.52
CA ALA A 121 -15.32 2.22 -4.69
C ALA A 121 -15.31 3.72 -5.03
N ALA A 122 -15.44 4.58 -4.02
CA ALA A 122 -15.40 6.03 -4.21
C ALA A 122 -14.01 6.52 -4.67
N ILE A 123 -12.95 5.99 -4.07
CA ILE A 123 -11.56 6.31 -4.46
C ILE A 123 -11.31 5.85 -5.88
N TRP A 124 -11.65 4.61 -6.23
CA TRP A 124 -11.46 4.07 -7.58
C TRP A 124 -12.14 4.92 -8.66
N ARG A 125 -13.41 5.29 -8.46
CA ARG A 125 -14.15 6.14 -9.42
C ARG A 125 -13.43 7.45 -9.75
N SER A 126 -12.65 7.99 -8.81
CA SER A 126 -11.96 9.28 -9.00
C SER A 126 -10.49 9.16 -9.34
N ALA A 127 -9.81 8.10 -8.89
CA ALA A 127 -8.38 7.88 -8.99
C ALA A 127 -7.99 6.84 -10.04
N GLY A 128 -8.82 5.82 -10.26
CA GLY A 128 -8.49 4.69 -11.12
C GLY A 128 -8.10 5.05 -12.55
N GLY A 129 -8.76 6.06 -13.15
CA GLY A 129 -8.40 6.57 -14.49
C GLY A 129 -7.21 7.53 -14.52
N LYS A 130 -6.68 7.95 -13.38
CA LYS A 130 -5.62 8.97 -13.28
C LYS A 130 -4.24 8.41 -12.96
N CYS A 131 -4.17 7.18 -12.42
CA CYS A 131 -2.91 6.52 -12.10
C CYS A 131 -2.50 5.53 -13.20
N ARG A 132 -1.21 5.22 -13.28
CA ARG A 132 -0.65 4.21 -14.19
C ARG A 132 -0.60 2.82 -13.54
N PHE A 133 -0.41 2.78 -12.23
CA PHE A 133 -0.42 1.58 -11.40
C PHE A 133 -1.38 1.77 -10.24
N TRP A 134 -2.25 0.81 -10.04
CA TRP A 134 -3.15 0.71 -8.89
C TRP A 134 -2.93 -0.61 -8.18
N ALA A 135 -2.84 -0.60 -6.86
CA ALA A 135 -2.90 -1.80 -6.04
C ALA A 135 -3.86 -1.58 -4.86
N ASP A 136 -4.68 -2.57 -4.58
CA ASP A 136 -5.63 -2.59 -3.46
C ASP A 136 -5.35 -3.81 -2.59
N GLY A 137 -4.96 -3.59 -1.34
CA GLY A 137 -4.71 -4.61 -0.34
C GLY A 137 -5.89 -4.78 0.61
N ARG A 138 -6.40 -6.00 0.70
CA ARG A 138 -7.51 -6.38 1.60
C ARG A 138 -7.05 -7.50 2.53
N MET A 139 -7.54 -7.47 3.76
CA MET A 139 -7.19 -8.45 4.77
C MET A 139 -8.36 -8.66 5.73
N LEU A 140 -8.61 -9.92 6.06
CA LEU A 140 -9.51 -10.31 7.14
C LEU A 140 -8.86 -11.48 7.89
N GLY A 141 -8.34 -11.20 9.08
CA GLY A 141 -7.53 -12.16 9.82
C GLY A 141 -6.27 -12.57 9.02
N GLU A 142 -6.20 -13.82 8.65
CA GLU A 142 -5.08 -14.41 7.89
C GLU A 142 -5.43 -14.67 6.41
N VAL A 143 -6.56 -14.16 5.94
CA VAL A 143 -6.93 -14.19 4.52
C VAL A 143 -6.63 -12.85 3.89
N LEU A 144 -5.81 -12.86 2.84
CA LEU A 144 -5.32 -11.68 2.13
C LEU A 144 -5.83 -11.71 0.70
N ARG A 145 -6.13 -10.54 0.14
CA ARG A 145 -6.39 -10.38 -1.28
C ARG A 145 -5.72 -9.10 -1.77
N VAL A 146 -4.93 -9.22 -2.81
CA VAL A 146 -4.27 -8.11 -3.49
C VAL A 146 -4.80 -8.02 -4.91
N LEU A 147 -5.33 -6.87 -5.25
CA LEU A 147 -5.84 -6.56 -6.58
C LEU A 147 -4.93 -5.50 -7.22
N ALA A 148 -4.51 -5.73 -8.45
CA ALA A 148 -3.71 -4.77 -9.19
C ALA A 148 -4.32 -4.45 -10.55
N ALA A 149 -4.21 -3.18 -10.97
CA ALA A 149 -4.72 -2.72 -12.25
C ALA A 149 -3.71 -1.76 -12.91
N THR A 150 -3.21 -2.15 -14.06
CA THR A 150 -2.24 -1.38 -14.85
C THR A 150 -2.72 -1.17 -16.28
N GLU A 151 -3.37 -2.15 -16.84
CA GLU A 151 -3.90 -2.21 -18.20
C GLU A 151 -5.40 -2.47 -18.20
N THR A 152 -6.02 -2.48 -19.37
CA THR A 152 -7.48 -2.61 -19.55
C THR A 152 -8.06 -3.79 -18.80
N ALA A 153 -7.48 -4.99 -18.95
CA ALA A 153 -8.00 -6.19 -18.30
C ALA A 153 -8.08 -6.08 -16.76
N GLY A 154 -7.04 -5.53 -16.12
CA GLY A 154 -7.05 -5.29 -14.67
C GLY A 154 -8.02 -4.17 -14.27
N ARG A 155 -8.16 -3.14 -15.11
CA ARG A 155 -9.08 -2.02 -14.87
C ARG A 155 -10.54 -2.42 -15.00
N ASP A 156 -10.86 -3.35 -15.91
CA ASP A 156 -12.20 -3.90 -16.08
C ASP A 156 -12.54 -4.91 -14.99
N HIS A 157 -11.51 -5.66 -14.50
CA HIS A 157 -11.69 -6.63 -13.44
C HIS A 157 -11.93 -5.97 -12.08
N TYR A 158 -11.15 -4.93 -11.72
CA TYR A 158 -11.18 -4.36 -10.36
C TYR A 158 -12.59 -3.93 -9.90
N PRO A 159 -13.43 -3.23 -10.71
CA PRO A 159 -14.80 -2.88 -10.31
C PRO A 159 -15.67 -4.09 -9.99
N THR A 160 -15.45 -5.25 -10.62
CA THR A 160 -16.24 -6.47 -10.37
C THR A 160 -15.98 -7.07 -8.99
N THR A 161 -14.88 -6.67 -8.36
CA THR A 161 -14.49 -7.12 -7.01
C THR A 161 -15.03 -6.20 -5.90
N LEU A 162 -15.71 -5.12 -6.27
CA LEU A 162 -16.37 -4.19 -5.35
C LEU A 162 -17.81 -4.64 -5.14
N PHE A 163 -18.19 -4.87 -3.89
CA PHE A 163 -19.52 -5.30 -3.45
C PHE A 163 -20.11 -4.28 -2.47
N ARG A 164 -21.36 -4.43 -2.08
CA ARG A 164 -21.99 -3.53 -1.12
C ARG A 164 -21.39 -3.74 0.28
N GLN A 165 -21.22 -2.67 1.05
CA GLN A 165 -20.73 -2.76 2.43
C GLN A 165 -21.56 -3.70 3.30
N SER A 166 -22.88 -3.82 3.04
CA SER A 166 -23.78 -4.76 3.71
C SER A 166 -23.48 -6.25 3.43
N GLU A 167 -22.77 -6.55 2.34
CA GLU A 167 -22.35 -7.90 1.94
C GLU A 167 -20.96 -8.25 2.50
N ALA A 168 -20.28 -7.27 3.09
CA ALA A 168 -18.98 -7.49 3.71
C ALA A 168 -19.14 -8.40 4.94
N GLN A 169 -18.36 -9.48 4.99
CA GLN A 169 -18.34 -10.34 6.16
C GLN A 169 -17.80 -9.56 7.36
N ALA A 170 -18.60 -9.44 8.40
CA ALA A 170 -18.14 -8.92 9.68
C ALA A 170 -17.22 -9.96 10.32
N GLY A 171 -15.91 -9.78 10.23
CA GLY A 171 -14.97 -10.56 11.00
C GLY A 171 -15.22 -10.43 12.51
N ARG A 172 -14.82 -11.43 13.31
CA ARG A 172 -14.88 -11.35 14.78
C ARG A 172 -14.17 -10.07 15.24
N CYS A 173 -14.81 -9.29 16.13
CA CYS A 173 -14.31 -7.98 16.57
C CYS A 173 -12.87 -7.99 17.12
N THR A 174 -12.33 -9.14 17.53
CA THR A 174 -11.05 -9.32 18.21
C THR A 174 -9.91 -9.83 17.33
N ALA A 175 -10.16 -10.32 16.10
CA ALA A 175 -9.14 -10.93 15.23
C ALA A 175 -9.21 -10.37 13.80
N ARG A 176 -9.10 -9.04 13.65
CA ARG A 176 -9.24 -8.38 12.35
C ARG A 176 -7.95 -8.25 11.58
N SER A 177 -6.82 -8.08 12.26
CA SER A 177 -5.52 -7.87 11.62
C SER A 177 -4.37 -8.30 12.51
N THR A 178 -3.29 -8.75 11.88
CA THR A 178 -2.00 -8.99 12.52
C THR A 178 -0.91 -8.30 11.72
N ILE A 179 0.17 -7.88 12.38
CA ILE A 179 1.28 -7.20 11.71
C ILE A 179 1.91 -8.07 10.61
N TYR A 180 2.06 -9.39 10.84
CA TYR A 180 2.66 -10.27 9.85
C TYR A 180 1.78 -10.43 8.60
N ALA A 181 0.46 -10.61 8.76
CA ALA A 181 -0.46 -10.70 7.63
C ALA A 181 -0.48 -9.38 6.82
N ALA A 182 -0.50 -8.23 7.50
CA ALA A 182 -0.40 -6.92 6.87
C ALA A 182 0.92 -6.74 6.10
N THR A 183 2.04 -7.22 6.66
CA THR A 183 3.36 -7.15 6.01
C THR A 183 3.41 -8.03 4.75
N ILE A 184 2.82 -9.22 4.79
CA ILE A 184 2.73 -10.11 3.62
C ILE A 184 1.86 -9.45 2.53
N ALA A 185 0.69 -8.90 2.88
CA ALA A 185 -0.16 -8.20 1.93
C ALA A 185 0.57 -7.01 1.29
N ALA A 186 1.27 -6.20 2.08
CA ALA A 186 2.10 -5.11 1.58
C ALA A 186 3.21 -5.62 0.64
N GLY A 187 3.91 -6.69 1.02
CA GLY A 187 4.93 -7.33 0.19
C GLY A 187 4.38 -7.78 -1.17
N LEU A 188 3.19 -8.38 -1.19
CA LEU A 188 2.50 -8.76 -2.44
C LEU A 188 2.13 -7.54 -3.29
N MET A 189 1.66 -6.45 -2.69
CA MET A 189 1.39 -5.20 -3.42
C MET A 189 2.68 -4.63 -4.03
N LEU A 190 3.78 -4.64 -3.29
CA LEU A 190 5.10 -4.21 -3.78
C LEU A 190 5.65 -5.16 -4.86
N HIS A 191 5.41 -6.47 -4.74
CA HIS A 191 5.78 -7.44 -5.77
C HIS A 191 5.09 -7.11 -7.10
N GLN A 192 3.79 -6.85 -7.11
CA GLN A 192 3.08 -6.43 -8.33
C GLN A 192 3.61 -5.08 -8.85
N PHE A 193 3.93 -4.14 -7.96
CA PHE A 193 4.53 -2.86 -8.32
C PHE A 193 5.90 -3.01 -8.99
N THR A 194 6.78 -3.84 -8.45
CA THR A 194 8.11 -4.08 -9.04
C THR A 194 8.03 -4.85 -10.36
N ARG A 195 7.07 -5.77 -10.52
CA ARG A 195 6.78 -6.40 -11.83
C ARG A 195 6.36 -5.36 -12.87
N TRP A 196 5.45 -4.46 -12.51
CA TRP A 196 5.05 -3.36 -13.40
C TRP A 196 6.23 -2.45 -13.76
N LEU A 197 7.09 -2.09 -12.81
CA LEU A 197 8.29 -1.31 -13.07
C LEU A 197 9.24 -2.00 -14.07
N ARG A 198 9.33 -3.31 -13.99
CA ARG A 198 10.17 -4.14 -14.88
C ARG A 198 9.50 -4.43 -16.23
N GLY A 199 8.26 -4.02 -16.45
CA GLY A 199 7.50 -4.34 -17.66
C GLY A 199 7.06 -5.80 -17.73
N LEU A 200 7.01 -6.50 -16.60
CA LEU A 200 6.50 -7.87 -16.50
C LEU A 200 4.98 -7.88 -16.33
N PRO A 201 4.29 -8.97 -16.71
CA PRO A 201 2.87 -9.14 -16.45
C PRO A 201 2.55 -8.95 -14.96
N VAL A 202 1.45 -8.26 -14.66
CA VAL A 202 0.94 -8.01 -13.31
C VAL A 202 -0.27 -8.90 -13.06
N ASP A 203 -0.26 -9.62 -11.94
CA ASP A 203 -1.42 -10.44 -11.56
C ASP A 203 -2.54 -9.51 -11.07
N ARG A 204 -3.69 -9.58 -11.72
CA ARG A 204 -4.82 -8.69 -11.44
C ARG A 204 -5.53 -8.99 -10.12
N ASP A 205 -5.44 -10.25 -9.66
CA ASP A 205 -6.14 -10.75 -8.46
C ASP A 205 -5.32 -11.87 -7.82
N THR A 206 -4.84 -11.64 -6.62
CA THR A 206 -4.06 -12.62 -5.87
C THR A 206 -4.70 -12.81 -4.50
N SER A 207 -5.05 -14.02 -4.16
CA SER A 207 -5.58 -14.40 -2.84
C SER A 207 -4.62 -15.32 -2.13
N LEU A 208 -4.45 -15.12 -0.83
CA LEU A 208 -3.63 -15.96 0.04
C LEU A 208 -4.37 -16.22 1.34
N ASN A 209 -4.59 -17.49 1.65
CA ASN A 209 -5.09 -17.96 2.93
C ASN A 209 -3.93 -18.59 3.70
N LEU A 210 -3.38 -17.86 4.68
CA LEU A 210 -2.22 -18.31 5.44
C LEU A 210 -2.53 -19.55 6.29
N LEU A 211 -3.75 -19.62 6.83
CA LEU A 211 -4.16 -20.75 7.69
C LEU A 211 -4.27 -22.05 6.89
N ALA A 212 -4.79 -21.99 5.67
CA ALA A 212 -4.94 -23.15 4.79
C ALA A 212 -3.70 -23.43 3.93
N GLY A 213 -2.75 -22.50 3.85
CA GLY A 213 -1.60 -22.58 2.95
C GLY A 213 -1.97 -22.49 1.49
N GLU A 214 -3.08 -21.80 1.16
CA GLU A 214 -3.63 -21.71 -0.18
C GLU A 214 -3.21 -20.39 -0.84
N TRP A 215 -2.72 -20.49 -2.07
CA TRP A 215 -2.39 -19.36 -2.94
C TRP A 215 -3.14 -19.50 -4.26
N ALA A 216 -3.90 -18.47 -4.63
CA ALA A 216 -4.61 -18.41 -5.90
C ALA A 216 -4.27 -17.11 -6.65
N VAL A 217 -4.07 -17.23 -7.96
CA VAL A 217 -3.80 -16.11 -8.88
C VAL A 217 -4.83 -16.16 -10.00
N GLY A 218 -5.51 -15.02 -10.26
CA GLY A 218 -6.56 -14.87 -11.27
C GLY A 218 -6.28 -13.73 -12.27
#